data_2d5eb567d6f8edaf735bf5213968767f
#
_entry.id   2d5eb567d6f8edaf735bf5213968767f
#
_cell.length_a   1.000
_cell.length_b   1.000
_cell.length_c   1.000
_cell.angle_alpha   90.00
_cell.angle_beta   90.00
_cell.angle_gamma   90.00
#
_symmetry.space_group_name_H-M   'P 1'
#
loop_
_entity.id
_entity.type
_entity.pdbx_description
1 polymer ?
#
loop_
_entity_poly.entity_id
_entity_poly.type
_entity_poly.pdbx_seq_one_letter_code
_entity_poly.pdbx_strand_id
1 'polypeptide(L)'
;MNSDLSVLYFFNRTLASPAIDAITNILTNVHYWYPVYALAGLFLIYRFKWRGVRMVVAALLLITITDSLAHYIIKPLVDRPRPCALVPNGQHIVSWIRLPIGMKWDESFPSNHALNNFAIAAFFGIVDRRKKIGRLLYPLAFLISLGRIYEGVHYPSDVIGGAAIGAAIGILFAMLFEYIEERIHRNGPQVIVHEPLTAEEIGSVDLAEKEEQKRVWLD
;
A
#
# COMPACT_ATOMS: atom_id res chain seq x y z
N MET A 1 16.83 11.41 29.98
CA MET A 1 15.53 11.42 29.24
C MET A 1 15.53 10.18 28.35
N ASN A 2 14.46 9.39 28.31
CA ASN A 2 14.38 8.22 27.42
C ASN A 2 14.50 8.70 25.96
N SER A 3 15.23 7.96 25.11
CA SER A 3 15.46 8.32 23.69
C SER A 3 14.14 8.65 22.94
N ASP A 4 13.06 7.92 23.22
CA ASP A 4 11.73 8.19 22.68
C ASP A 4 11.25 9.62 23.01
N LEU A 5 11.40 10.06 24.26
CA LEU A 5 10.96 11.40 24.67
C LEU A 5 11.85 12.51 24.11
N SER A 6 13.15 12.26 23.94
CA SER A 6 14.06 13.26 23.36
C SER A 6 13.74 13.53 21.89
N VAL A 7 13.50 12.47 21.12
CA VAL A 7 13.11 12.55 19.70
C VAL A 7 11.71 13.17 19.58
N LEU A 8 10.77 12.75 20.42
CA LEU A 8 9.43 13.33 20.45
C LEU A 8 9.48 14.84 20.71
N TYR A 9 10.29 15.27 21.71
CA TYR A 9 10.46 16.69 22.03
C TYR A 9 11.00 17.48 20.86
N PHE A 10 12.04 16.95 20.19
CA PHE A 10 12.63 17.59 19.01
C PHE A 10 11.59 17.83 17.90
N PHE A 11 10.86 16.81 17.50
CA PHE A 11 9.83 16.94 16.46
C PHE A 11 8.64 17.80 16.91
N ASN A 12 8.12 17.58 18.11
CA ASN A 12 6.86 18.19 18.54
C ASN A 12 7.02 19.62 19.08
N ARG A 13 8.21 19.95 19.63
CA ARG A 13 8.47 21.26 20.24
C ARG A 13 9.49 22.09 19.48
N THR A 14 10.67 21.53 19.20
CA THR A 14 11.75 22.29 18.57
C THR A 14 11.44 22.67 17.14
N LEU A 15 10.82 21.77 16.36
CA LEU A 15 10.41 22.03 14.98
C LEU A 15 9.04 22.68 14.86
N ALA A 16 8.37 23.00 15.95
CA ALA A 16 7.02 23.53 15.96
C ALA A 16 6.90 24.83 15.17
N SER A 17 6.04 24.82 14.14
CA SER A 17 5.70 26.01 13.37
C SER A 17 4.33 25.87 12.70
N PRO A 18 3.60 26.99 12.46
CA PRO A 18 2.29 26.95 11.78
C PRO A 18 2.37 26.33 10.36
N ALA A 19 3.48 26.52 9.66
CA ALA A 19 3.68 25.94 8.33
C ALA A 19 3.79 24.40 8.40
N ILE A 20 4.56 23.85 9.36
CA ILE A 20 4.68 22.40 9.55
C ILE A 20 3.37 21.82 10.08
N ASP A 21 2.62 22.54 10.93
CA ASP A 21 1.29 22.12 11.39
C ASP A 21 0.33 21.91 10.20
N ALA A 22 0.32 22.87 9.24
CA ALA A 22 -0.50 22.76 8.04
C ALA A 22 -0.06 21.57 7.15
N ILE A 23 1.24 21.44 6.92
CA ILE A 23 1.80 20.34 6.10
C ILE A 23 1.49 18.98 6.72
N THR A 24 1.74 18.79 8.03
CA THR A 24 1.46 17.52 8.69
C THR A 24 -0.01 17.18 8.70
N ASN A 25 -0.89 18.16 8.92
CA ASN A 25 -2.34 17.94 8.82
C ASN A 25 -2.75 17.45 7.42
N ILE A 26 -2.20 18.02 6.35
CA ILE A 26 -2.48 17.53 4.99
C ILE A 26 -1.96 16.11 4.80
N LEU A 27 -0.77 15.81 5.28
CA LEU A 27 -0.13 14.50 5.12
C LEU A 27 -0.84 13.39 5.89
N THR A 28 -1.35 13.68 7.08
CA THR A 28 -1.88 12.65 8.00
C THR A 28 -3.40 12.55 8.02
N ASN A 29 -4.12 13.56 7.52
CA ASN A 29 -5.57 13.52 7.46
C ASN A 29 -6.05 12.80 6.21
N VAL A 30 -6.56 11.59 6.39
CA VAL A 30 -7.00 10.69 5.32
C VAL A 30 -8.04 11.31 4.35
N HIS A 31 -8.83 12.27 4.82
CA HIS A 31 -9.85 12.91 3.97
C HIS A 31 -9.27 13.63 2.76
N TYR A 32 -8.07 14.22 2.89
CA TYR A 32 -7.39 14.85 1.76
C TYR A 32 -6.86 13.84 0.74
N TRP A 33 -6.72 12.57 1.14
CA TRP A 33 -6.15 11.52 0.29
C TRP A 33 -7.19 10.72 -0.48
N TYR A 34 -8.48 10.78 -0.14
CA TYR A 34 -9.52 10.04 -0.87
C TYR A 34 -9.50 10.30 -2.39
N PRO A 35 -9.42 11.55 -2.89
CA PRO A 35 -9.32 11.78 -4.33
C PRO A 35 -8.04 11.19 -4.93
N VAL A 36 -6.92 11.26 -4.21
CA VAL A 36 -5.63 10.72 -4.65
C VAL A 36 -5.70 9.19 -4.75
N TYR A 37 -6.30 8.53 -3.76
CA TYR A 37 -6.50 7.08 -3.79
C TYR A 37 -7.41 6.64 -4.94
N ALA A 38 -8.50 7.38 -5.20
CA ALA A 38 -9.38 7.11 -6.32
C ALA A 38 -8.65 7.23 -7.67
N LEU A 39 -7.90 8.32 -7.86
CA LEU A 39 -7.12 8.55 -9.08
C LEU A 39 -6.01 7.50 -9.25
N ALA A 40 -5.32 7.12 -8.16
CA ALA A 40 -4.30 6.07 -8.18
C ALA A 40 -4.91 4.71 -8.55
N GLY A 41 -6.06 4.38 -7.99
CA GLY A 41 -6.80 3.15 -8.33
C GLY A 41 -7.21 3.12 -9.80
N LEU A 42 -7.80 4.20 -10.31
CA LEU A 42 -8.16 4.34 -11.73
C LEU A 42 -6.94 4.24 -12.64
N PHE A 43 -5.83 4.87 -12.27
CA PHE A 43 -4.57 4.75 -13.00
C PHE A 43 -4.05 3.31 -13.05
N LEU A 44 -4.08 2.60 -11.94
CA LEU A 44 -3.68 1.19 -11.88
C LEU A 44 -4.55 0.32 -12.80
N ILE A 45 -5.89 0.51 -12.75
CA ILE A 45 -6.84 -0.22 -13.60
C ILE A 45 -6.59 0.10 -15.08
N TYR A 46 -6.45 1.39 -15.42
CA TYR A 46 -6.16 1.81 -16.80
C TYR A 46 -4.85 1.21 -17.31
N ARG A 47 -3.78 1.29 -16.49
CA ARG A 47 -2.41 0.89 -16.88
C ARG A 47 -2.20 -0.61 -16.93
N PHE A 48 -2.81 -1.37 -16.00
CA PHE A 48 -2.58 -2.80 -15.82
C PHE A 48 -3.82 -3.67 -16.10
N LYS A 49 -4.94 -3.07 -16.54
CA LYS A 49 -6.19 -3.75 -16.89
C LYS A 49 -6.69 -4.64 -15.73
N TRP A 50 -7.02 -5.90 -15.98
CA TRP A 50 -7.48 -6.84 -14.94
C TRP A 50 -6.48 -7.08 -13.80
N ARG A 51 -5.18 -7.05 -14.11
CA ARG A 51 -4.16 -7.08 -13.05
C ARG A 51 -4.25 -5.85 -12.15
N GLY A 52 -4.53 -4.68 -12.72
CA GLY A 52 -4.75 -3.44 -11.97
C GLY A 52 -5.95 -3.52 -11.02
N VAL A 53 -7.06 -4.12 -11.47
CA VAL A 53 -8.23 -4.39 -10.59
C VAL A 53 -7.81 -5.26 -9.40
N ARG A 54 -7.09 -6.37 -9.65
CA ARG A 54 -6.61 -7.25 -8.59
C ARG A 54 -5.64 -6.54 -7.64
N MET A 55 -4.76 -5.67 -8.15
CA MET A 55 -3.86 -4.84 -7.32
C MET A 55 -4.63 -3.90 -6.40
N VAL A 56 -5.69 -3.25 -6.88
CA VAL A 56 -6.56 -2.37 -6.07
C VAL A 56 -7.27 -3.18 -5.00
N VAL A 57 -7.89 -4.30 -5.36
CA VAL A 57 -8.57 -5.19 -4.40
C VAL A 57 -7.59 -5.69 -3.34
N ALA A 58 -6.39 -6.13 -3.75
CA ALA A 58 -5.35 -6.58 -2.84
C ALA A 58 -4.89 -5.48 -1.87
N ALA A 59 -4.72 -4.24 -2.37
CA ALA A 59 -4.36 -3.10 -1.53
C ALA A 59 -5.44 -2.78 -0.48
N LEU A 60 -6.72 -2.82 -0.86
CA LEU A 60 -7.85 -2.63 0.06
C LEU A 60 -7.89 -3.74 1.12
N LEU A 61 -7.73 -4.99 0.72
CA LEU A 61 -7.66 -6.13 1.65
C LEU A 61 -6.47 -6.01 2.60
N LEU A 62 -5.29 -5.62 2.09
CA LEU A 62 -4.09 -5.43 2.90
C LEU A 62 -4.31 -4.38 3.99
N ILE A 63 -4.87 -3.20 3.64
CA ILE A 63 -5.19 -2.16 4.62
C ILE A 63 -6.21 -2.67 5.65
N THR A 64 -7.26 -3.36 5.22
CA THR A 64 -8.26 -3.93 6.13
C THR A 64 -7.63 -4.92 7.11
N ILE A 65 -6.75 -5.79 6.63
CA ILE A 65 -6.05 -6.77 7.47
C ILE A 65 -5.11 -6.07 8.46
N THR A 66 -4.29 -5.14 7.99
CA THR A 66 -3.32 -4.44 8.84
C THR A 66 -4.01 -3.58 9.90
N ASP A 67 -5.08 -2.90 9.53
CA ASP A 67 -5.85 -2.05 10.46
C ASP A 67 -6.60 -2.89 11.50
N SER A 68 -7.22 -3.98 11.07
CA SER A 68 -7.89 -4.94 11.97
C SER A 68 -6.91 -5.60 12.93
N LEU A 69 -5.75 -6.05 12.44
CA LEU A 69 -4.69 -6.64 13.26
C LEU A 69 -4.19 -5.66 14.32
N ALA A 70 -3.95 -4.40 13.91
CA ALA A 70 -3.53 -3.37 14.84
C ALA A 70 -4.61 -3.11 15.90
N HIS A 71 -5.86 -2.87 15.47
CA HIS A 71 -6.93 -2.42 16.36
C HIS A 71 -7.43 -3.51 17.32
N TYR A 72 -7.65 -4.74 16.81
CA TYR A 72 -8.28 -5.79 17.61
C TYR A 72 -7.29 -6.71 18.31
N ILE A 73 -6.02 -6.73 17.88
CA ILE A 73 -5.04 -7.67 18.43
C ILE A 73 -3.86 -6.94 19.08
N ILE A 74 -3.10 -6.13 18.31
CA ILE A 74 -1.82 -5.62 18.83
C ILE A 74 -2.05 -4.52 19.87
N LYS A 75 -2.94 -3.56 19.61
CA LYS A 75 -3.21 -2.45 20.54
C LYS A 75 -3.71 -2.93 21.90
N PRO A 76 -4.72 -3.83 22.01
CA PRO A 76 -5.16 -4.34 23.30
C PRO A 76 -4.10 -5.18 24.01
N LEU A 77 -3.22 -5.89 23.27
CA LEU A 77 -2.16 -6.70 23.88
C LEU A 77 -1.02 -5.86 24.45
N VAL A 78 -0.69 -4.74 23.82
CA VAL A 78 0.41 -3.88 24.26
C VAL A 78 -0.07 -2.83 25.27
N ASP A 79 -1.33 -2.39 25.15
CA ASP A 79 -2.01 -1.41 26.03
C ASP A 79 -1.15 -0.20 26.37
N ARG A 80 -0.44 0.35 25.36
CA ARG A 80 0.46 1.47 25.55
C ARG A 80 -0.29 2.80 25.47
N PRO A 81 -0.30 3.61 26.54
CA PRO A 81 -0.94 4.93 26.49
C PRO A 81 -0.17 5.87 25.54
N ARG A 82 -0.91 6.75 24.88
CA ARG A 82 -0.33 7.78 24.01
C ARG A 82 0.40 8.87 24.78
N PRO A 83 1.37 9.57 24.14
CA PRO A 83 1.99 10.76 24.76
C PRO A 83 0.95 11.80 25.21
N CYS A 84 -0.14 11.93 24.44
CA CYS A 84 -1.23 12.86 24.70
C CYS A 84 -2.31 12.34 25.66
N ALA A 85 -2.24 11.09 26.13
CA ALA A 85 -3.23 10.56 27.06
C ALA A 85 -3.24 11.33 28.37
N LEU A 86 -4.40 11.42 29.00
CA LEU A 86 -4.58 12.11 30.26
C LEU A 86 -4.37 11.13 31.42
N VAL A 87 -3.70 11.61 32.47
CA VAL A 87 -3.68 10.96 33.79
C VAL A 87 -4.87 11.45 34.67
N PRO A 88 -5.20 10.78 35.77
CA PRO A 88 -6.40 11.09 36.56
C PRO A 88 -6.53 12.56 37.05
N ASN A 89 -5.43 13.29 37.14
CA ASN A 89 -5.43 14.72 37.50
C ASN A 89 -5.72 15.67 36.32
N GLY A 90 -6.04 15.13 35.10
CA GLY A 90 -6.34 15.91 33.90
C GLY A 90 -5.13 16.43 33.14
N GLN A 91 -3.91 16.06 33.53
CA GLN A 91 -2.68 16.41 32.79
C GLN A 91 -2.38 15.37 31.77
N HIS A 92 -1.66 15.76 30.70
CA HIS A 92 -1.12 14.79 29.74
C HIS A 92 0.03 13.99 30.35
N ILE A 93 0.17 12.71 29.99
CA ILE A 93 1.30 11.84 30.38
C ILE A 93 2.62 12.56 30.08
N VAL A 94 2.71 13.17 28.89
CA VAL A 94 3.83 14.05 28.52
C VAL A 94 3.36 15.49 28.69
N SER A 95 3.65 16.11 29.84
CA SER A 95 3.09 17.41 30.25
C SER A 95 3.38 18.58 29.29
N TRP A 96 4.45 18.49 28.50
CA TRP A 96 4.82 19.51 27.51
C TRP A 96 4.31 19.25 26.11
N ILE A 97 3.48 18.22 25.88
CA ILE A 97 3.02 17.83 24.54
C ILE A 97 2.22 18.94 23.85
N ARG A 98 2.44 19.12 22.56
CA ARG A 98 1.65 19.93 21.64
C ARG A 98 0.75 19.04 20.79
N LEU A 99 -0.49 19.45 20.56
CA LEU A 99 -1.50 18.67 19.84
C LEU A 99 -2.14 19.51 18.72
N PRO A 100 -1.41 19.80 17.63
CA PRO A 100 -1.89 20.65 16.54
C PRO A 100 -3.13 20.08 15.82
N ILE A 101 -3.34 18.77 15.87
CA ILE A 101 -4.49 18.09 15.25
C ILE A 101 -5.50 17.56 16.29
N GLY A 102 -5.34 17.92 17.57
CA GLY A 102 -6.16 17.41 18.66
C GLY A 102 -5.74 16.06 19.23
N MET A 103 -6.51 15.59 20.19
CA MET A 103 -6.22 14.41 20.99
C MET A 103 -6.70 13.12 20.32
N LYS A 104 -6.04 12.01 20.63
CA LYS A 104 -6.47 10.65 20.28
C LYS A 104 -6.67 9.84 21.55
N TRP A 105 -7.67 8.97 21.55
CA TRP A 105 -8.14 8.27 22.75
C TRP A 105 -7.83 6.77 22.76
N ASP A 106 -7.41 6.23 21.62
CA ASP A 106 -7.02 4.83 21.49
C ASP A 106 -5.54 4.60 21.87
N GLU A 107 -5.10 3.35 21.96
CA GLU A 107 -3.74 2.96 22.34
C GLU A 107 -2.70 3.42 21.31
N SER A 108 -1.46 3.62 21.81
CA SER A 108 -0.38 4.21 21.02
C SER A 108 0.28 3.24 20.04
N PHE A 109 0.57 2.02 20.51
CA PHE A 109 1.35 1.06 19.73
C PHE A 109 0.47 0.02 19.02
N PRO A 110 0.70 -0.26 17.76
CA PRO A 110 1.58 0.44 16.83
C PRO A 110 0.91 1.70 16.24
N SER A 111 1.69 2.54 15.55
CA SER A 111 1.12 3.61 14.75
C SER A 111 0.45 3.05 13.49
N ASN A 112 -0.88 3.14 13.38
CA ASN A 112 -1.63 2.66 12.21
C ASN A 112 -1.19 3.35 10.91
N HIS A 113 -0.85 4.65 10.96
CA HIS A 113 -0.35 5.36 9.79
C HIS A 113 0.98 4.77 9.30
N ALA A 114 1.92 4.51 10.21
CA ALA A 114 3.17 3.88 9.84
C ALA A 114 2.94 2.45 9.30
N LEU A 115 2.13 1.66 10.01
CA LEU A 115 1.84 0.29 9.65
C LEU A 115 1.20 0.18 8.26
N ASN A 116 0.12 0.90 8.01
CA ASN A 116 -0.61 0.83 6.74
C ASN A 116 0.21 1.39 5.57
N ASN A 117 0.88 2.54 5.74
CA ASN A 117 1.65 3.14 4.66
C ASN A 117 2.89 2.32 4.30
N PHE A 118 3.61 1.74 5.28
CA PHE A 118 4.74 0.86 4.99
C PHE A 118 4.30 -0.50 4.44
N ALA A 119 3.13 -1.03 4.81
CA ALA A 119 2.57 -2.23 4.20
C ALA A 119 2.27 -2.00 2.71
N ILE A 120 1.61 -0.89 2.37
CA ILE A 120 1.33 -0.51 0.98
C ILE A 120 2.61 -0.24 0.19
N ALA A 121 3.59 0.47 0.77
CA ALA A 121 4.87 0.73 0.13
C ALA A 121 5.63 -0.58 -0.17
N ALA A 122 5.64 -1.53 0.77
CA ALA A 122 6.27 -2.83 0.60
C ALA A 122 5.55 -3.68 -0.47
N PHE A 123 4.22 -3.73 -0.42
CA PHE A 123 3.41 -4.42 -1.41
C PHE A 123 3.70 -3.93 -2.83
N PHE A 124 3.55 -2.63 -3.08
CA PHE A 124 3.81 -2.08 -4.41
C PHE A 124 5.29 -2.06 -4.79
N GLY A 125 6.20 -2.05 -3.81
CA GLY A 125 7.63 -2.19 -4.04
C GLY A 125 8.03 -3.51 -4.67
N ILE A 126 7.24 -4.57 -4.46
CA ILE A 126 7.42 -5.91 -5.04
C ILE A 126 6.57 -6.08 -6.29
N VAL A 127 5.26 -5.79 -6.21
CA VAL A 127 4.28 -6.02 -7.28
C VAL A 127 4.51 -5.14 -8.51
N ASP A 128 5.03 -3.92 -8.34
CA ASP A 128 5.51 -3.10 -9.46
C ASP A 128 6.92 -3.53 -9.88
N ARG A 129 6.99 -4.39 -10.88
CA ARG A 129 8.25 -4.91 -11.44
C ARG A 129 9.27 -3.84 -11.83
N ARG A 130 8.82 -2.62 -12.14
CA ARG A 130 9.68 -1.46 -12.44
C ARG A 130 10.13 -0.72 -11.18
N LYS A 131 9.60 -1.07 -10.02
CA LYS A 131 9.88 -0.49 -8.69
C LYS A 131 9.68 1.04 -8.60
N LYS A 132 8.97 1.65 -9.56
CA LYS A 132 8.74 3.10 -9.59
C LYS A 132 7.76 3.54 -8.51
N ILE A 133 6.67 2.77 -8.33
CA ILE A 133 5.64 3.06 -7.34
C ILE A 133 6.24 2.93 -5.92
N GLY A 134 6.94 1.83 -5.63
CA GLY A 134 7.60 1.64 -4.32
C GLY A 134 8.57 2.76 -3.99
N ARG A 135 9.40 3.19 -4.96
CA ARG A 135 10.34 4.32 -4.76
C ARG A 135 9.66 5.63 -4.36
N LEU A 136 8.41 5.84 -4.77
CA LEU A 136 7.61 7.00 -4.39
C LEU A 136 6.94 6.80 -3.03
N LEU A 137 6.41 5.60 -2.78
CA LEU A 137 5.59 5.33 -1.60
C LEU A 137 6.41 5.24 -0.31
N TYR A 138 7.66 4.73 -0.34
CA TYR A 138 8.49 4.65 0.87
C TYR A 138 8.83 6.03 1.47
N PRO A 139 9.32 7.02 0.70
CA PRO A 139 9.50 8.37 1.23
C PRO A 139 8.22 9.01 1.75
N LEU A 140 7.10 8.79 1.07
CA LEU A 140 5.79 9.28 1.50
C LEU A 140 5.36 8.63 2.82
N ALA A 141 5.47 7.31 2.94
CA ALA A 141 5.20 6.57 4.18
C ALA A 141 6.06 7.07 5.35
N PHE A 142 7.33 7.36 5.07
CA PHE A 142 8.25 7.92 6.06
C PHE A 142 7.82 9.32 6.52
N LEU A 143 7.48 10.22 5.58
CA LEU A 143 7.04 11.58 5.91
C LEU A 143 5.71 11.59 6.70
N ILE A 144 4.74 10.78 6.29
CA ILE A 144 3.47 10.61 7.03
C ILE A 144 3.75 10.11 8.45
N SER A 145 4.67 9.16 8.59
CA SER A 145 5.04 8.58 9.88
C SER A 145 5.73 9.58 10.80
N LEU A 146 6.63 10.40 10.27
CA LEU A 146 7.25 11.52 11.02
C LEU A 146 6.18 12.54 11.46
N GLY A 147 5.19 12.80 10.63
CA GLY A 147 4.04 13.64 10.97
C GLY A 147 3.35 13.19 12.25
N ARG A 148 3.22 11.87 12.50
CA ARG A 148 2.58 11.35 13.71
C ARG A 148 3.38 11.61 14.99
N ILE A 149 4.71 11.65 14.90
CA ILE A 149 5.59 12.07 16.00
C ILE A 149 5.46 13.57 16.23
N TYR A 150 5.52 14.35 15.14
CA TYR A 150 5.39 15.79 15.19
C TYR A 150 4.04 16.23 15.83
N GLU A 151 2.96 15.57 15.50
CA GLU A 151 1.62 15.82 16.04
C GLU A 151 1.45 15.43 17.52
N GLY A 152 2.44 14.76 18.11
CA GLY A 152 2.42 14.39 19.54
C GLY A 152 1.49 13.23 19.88
N VAL A 153 1.02 12.47 18.89
CA VAL A 153 0.05 11.38 19.09
C VAL A 153 0.68 9.99 19.16
N HIS A 154 1.97 9.87 18.79
CA HIS A 154 2.74 8.63 18.84
C HIS A 154 4.17 8.88 19.32
N TYR A 155 4.73 7.89 20.03
CA TYR A 155 6.16 7.84 20.28
C TYR A 155 6.93 7.39 19.02
N PRO A 156 8.21 7.76 18.87
CA PRO A 156 9.06 7.24 17.79
C PRO A 156 9.07 5.72 17.68
N SER A 157 9.11 5.01 18.80
CA SER A 157 9.09 3.54 18.81
C SER A 157 7.76 2.94 18.30
N ASP A 158 6.62 3.62 18.47
CA ASP A 158 5.33 3.18 17.89
C ASP A 158 5.36 3.25 16.36
N VAL A 159 6.04 4.27 15.84
CA VAL A 159 6.21 4.49 14.40
C VAL A 159 7.16 3.46 13.81
N ILE A 160 8.30 3.23 14.45
CA ILE A 160 9.28 2.22 14.02
C ILE A 160 8.67 0.82 14.04
N GLY A 161 8.01 0.47 15.14
CA GLY A 161 7.32 -0.83 15.28
C GLY A 161 6.22 -1.00 14.23
N GLY A 162 5.38 0.03 14.03
CA GLY A 162 4.34 0.03 13.00
C GLY A 162 4.93 -0.14 11.60
N ALA A 163 5.99 0.60 11.27
CA ALA A 163 6.67 0.51 9.97
C ALA A 163 7.26 -0.90 9.72
N ALA A 164 7.92 -1.48 10.72
CA ALA A 164 8.51 -2.82 10.60
C ALA A 164 7.43 -3.91 10.41
N ILE A 165 6.38 -3.89 11.25
CA ILE A 165 5.26 -4.84 11.15
C ILE A 165 4.55 -4.67 9.80
N GLY A 166 4.25 -3.42 9.42
CA GLY A 166 3.59 -3.13 8.15
C GLY A 166 4.39 -3.60 6.95
N ALA A 167 5.69 -3.30 6.91
CA ALA A 167 6.57 -3.76 5.84
C ALA A 167 6.62 -5.28 5.74
N ALA A 168 6.74 -5.99 6.87
CA ALA A 168 6.74 -7.46 6.89
C ALA A 168 5.43 -8.04 6.33
N ILE A 169 4.28 -7.54 6.77
CA ILE A 169 2.96 -7.97 6.27
C ILE A 169 2.83 -7.65 4.78
N GLY A 170 3.23 -6.44 4.36
CA GLY A 170 3.18 -6.02 2.96
C GLY A 170 4.03 -6.90 2.04
N ILE A 171 5.24 -7.30 2.48
CA ILE A 171 6.11 -8.24 1.75
C ILE A 171 5.43 -9.60 1.59
N LEU A 172 4.94 -10.18 2.70
CA LEU A 172 4.27 -11.50 2.68
C LEU A 172 3.03 -11.48 1.79
N PHE A 173 2.25 -10.41 1.87
CA PHE A 173 1.06 -10.24 1.06
C PHE A 173 1.38 -10.05 -0.44
N ALA A 174 2.47 -9.35 -0.76
CA ALA A 174 2.96 -9.21 -2.13
C ALA A 174 3.44 -10.54 -2.71
N MET A 175 4.15 -11.35 -1.93
CA MET A 175 4.56 -12.70 -2.34
C MET A 175 3.36 -13.60 -2.63
N LEU A 176 2.33 -13.56 -1.77
CA LEU A 176 1.08 -14.27 -2.00
C LEU A 176 0.37 -13.78 -3.25
N PHE A 177 0.31 -12.48 -3.46
CA PHE A 177 -0.29 -11.88 -4.67
C PHE A 177 0.41 -12.35 -5.95
N GLU A 178 1.74 -12.28 -6.02
CA GLU A 178 2.50 -12.74 -7.19
C GLU A 178 2.34 -14.24 -7.42
N TYR A 179 2.32 -15.06 -6.35
CA TYR A 179 2.04 -16.48 -6.45
C TYR A 179 0.66 -16.78 -7.08
N ILE A 180 -0.37 -16.04 -6.67
CA ILE A 180 -1.73 -16.16 -7.24
C ILE A 180 -1.73 -15.70 -8.71
N GLU A 181 -1.06 -14.60 -9.04
CA GLU A 181 -0.94 -14.11 -10.41
C GLU A 181 -0.28 -15.14 -11.35
N GLU A 182 0.78 -15.79 -10.89
CA GLU A 182 1.45 -16.84 -11.66
C GLU A 182 0.53 -18.05 -11.89
N ARG A 183 -0.26 -18.44 -10.90
CA ARG A 183 -1.24 -19.52 -11.06
C ARG A 183 -2.35 -19.18 -12.05
N ILE A 184 -2.87 -17.97 -12.00
CA ILE A 184 -3.87 -17.49 -12.95
C ILE A 184 -3.28 -17.51 -14.38
N HIS A 185 -2.01 -17.11 -14.55
CA HIS A 185 -1.37 -17.05 -15.86
C HIS A 185 -1.07 -18.45 -16.43
N ARG A 186 -0.69 -19.40 -15.59
CA ARG A 186 -0.46 -20.80 -16.00
C ARG A 186 -1.74 -21.52 -16.42
N ASN A 187 -2.85 -21.24 -15.75
CA ASN A 187 -4.14 -21.89 -15.98
C ASN A 187 -5.02 -21.13 -16.97
N GLY A 188 -4.56 -19.97 -17.46
CA GLY A 188 -5.24 -19.22 -18.50
C GLY A 188 -5.22 -19.95 -19.85
N PRO A 189 -6.18 -19.68 -20.76
CA PRO A 189 -6.20 -20.28 -22.07
C PRO A 189 -4.84 -20.03 -22.77
N GLN A 190 -4.16 -21.09 -23.13
CA GLN A 190 -2.97 -21.02 -23.95
C GLN A 190 -3.42 -20.51 -25.31
N VAL A 191 -3.03 -19.30 -25.68
CA VAL A 191 -3.17 -18.83 -27.05
C VAL A 191 -2.21 -19.69 -27.86
N ILE A 192 -2.75 -20.69 -28.56
CA ILE A 192 -2.00 -21.43 -29.56
C ILE A 192 -1.71 -20.39 -30.64
N VAL A 193 -0.50 -19.85 -30.61
CA VAL A 193 0.03 -19.08 -31.75
C VAL A 193 0.27 -20.11 -32.83
N HIS A 194 -0.69 -20.26 -33.72
CA HIS A 194 -0.40 -20.98 -34.97
C HIS A 194 0.72 -20.21 -35.65
N GLU A 195 1.85 -20.86 -35.89
CA GLU A 195 2.86 -20.29 -36.75
C GLU A 195 2.20 -19.90 -38.07
N PRO A 196 2.51 -18.72 -38.60
CA PRO A 196 1.98 -18.34 -39.89
C PRO A 196 2.37 -19.43 -40.91
N LEU A 197 1.36 -19.95 -41.65
CA LEU A 197 1.58 -20.97 -42.68
C LEU A 197 2.72 -20.53 -43.58
N THR A 198 3.63 -21.42 -43.84
CA THR A 198 4.73 -21.18 -44.76
C THR A 198 4.18 -20.96 -46.16
N ALA A 199 4.94 -20.28 -47.04
CA ALA A 199 4.53 -20.05 -48.43
C ALA A 199 4.21 -21.36 -49.16
N GLU A 200 4.85 -22.49 -48.81
CA GLU A 200 4.58 -23.82 -49.30
C GLU A 200 3.23 -24.37 -48.85
N GLU A 201 2.89 -24.19 -47.57
CA GLU A 201 1.61 -24.63 -47.02
C GLU A 201 0.44 -23.80 -47.57
N ILE A 202 0.62 -22.50 -47.76
CA ILE A 202 -0.35 -21.63 -48.42
C ILE A 202 -0.57 -22.08 -49.88
N GLY A 203 0.52 -22.41 -50.60
CA GLY A 203 0.44 -22.91 -51.95
C GLY A 203 -0.27 -24.26 -52.07
N SER A 204 -0.12 -25.14 -51.10
CA SER A 204 -0.78 -26.45 -51.08
C SER A 204 -2.28 -26.34 -50.79
N VAL A 205 -2.69 -25.41 -49.94
CA VAL A 205 -4.13 -25.15 -49.64
C VAL A 205 -4.82 -24.57 -50.86
N ASP A 206 -4.18 -23.62 -51.57
CA ASP A 206 -4.73 -23.00 -52.80
C ASP A 206 -4.86 -24.00 -53.96
N LEU A 207 -3.94 -24.97 -54.05
CA LEU A 207 -3.98 -26.06 -55.05
C LEU A 207 -5.11 -27.07 -54.73
N ALA A 208 -5.28 -27.43 -53.47
CA ALA A 208 -6.34 -28.35 -53.03
C ALA A 208 -7.75 -27.75 -53.25
N GLU A 209 -7.93 -26.47 -52.95
CA GLU A 209 -9.18 -25.75 -53.19
C GLU A 209 -9.52 -25.65 -54.69
N LYS A 210 -8.52 -25.42 -55.53
CA LYS A 210 -8.68 -25.40 -57.00
C LYS A 210 -8.98 -26.77 -57.59
N GLU A 211 -8.44 -27.84 -57.05
CA GLU A 211 -8.79 -29.21 -57.46
C GLU A 211 -10.18 -29.62 -57.03
N GLU A 212 -10.62 -29.21 -55.83
CA GLU A 212 -11.98 -29.48 -55.35
C GLU A 212 -13.03 -28.70 -56.15
N GLN A 213 -12.77 -27.45 -56.50
CA GLN A 213 -13.61 -26.67 -57.42
C GLN A 213 -13.71 -27.29 -58.82
N LYS A 214 -12.61 -27.87 -59.34
CA LYS A 214 -12.63 -28.59 -60.64
C LYS A 214 -13.49 -29.85 -60.59
N ARG A 215 -13.49 -30.58 -59.49
CA ARG A 215 -14.36 -31.78 -59.34
C ARG A 215 -15.83 -31.45 -59.31
N VAL A 216 -16.20 -30.34 -58.69
CA VAL A 216 -17.63 -29.87 -58.61
C VAL A 216 -18.20 -29.48 -59.96
N TRP A 217 -17.38 -29.21 -61.00
CA TRP A 217 -17.81 -28.83 -62.33
C TRP A 217 -17.78 -30.01 -63.33
N LEU A 218 -17.39 -31.21 -62.91
CA LEU A 218 -17.28 -32.40 -63.78
C LEU A 218 -18.33 -33.49 -63.48
N ASP A 219 -19.13 -33.30 -62.44
CA ASP A 219 -20.34 -34.06 -62.10
C ASP A 219 -21.64 -33.24 -62.44
#